data_046cfe4c2de53579793a2761f6386b72
#
_entry.id   046cfe4c2de53579793a2761f6386b72
#
_cell.length_a   1.000
_cell.length_b   1.000
_cell.length_c   1.000
_cell.angle_alpha   90.00
_cell.angle_beta   90.00
_cell.angle_gamma   90.00
#
_symmetry.space_group_name_H-M   'P 1'
#
loop_
_entity.id
_entity.type
_entity.pdbx_description
1 polymer ?
#
loop_
_entity_poly.entity_id
_entity_poly.type
_entity_poly.pdbx_seq_one_letter_code
_entity_poly.pdbx_strand_id
1 'polypeptide(L)'
;TTRRLIQSIFNHLIDNESFLLGLTNIKNHDEYTLNHSVNVSLLAIALGRRLGLSRMELVDLGLAAFFHDLGKIETPLEILNKPGQLTEEERKIMELHPHQGAEKLVQLKEFKRLPISAIHVAMEHHIKEDLSGYPHFKIKQDVNLYSRIVKVCDFFFLITTKRVYRKKVFTRAEALSLMLEQIGTEFNPVILKAFVQMMGAFPIGSVVLLNTGEVGLVTAVNQELKFLLRPKVKIIADGAGNKVDGEIIDLTEIDPENKKYKRTSFKTF
;
A
#
# COMPACT_ATOMS: atom_id res chain seq x y z
N THR A 1 1.24 -6.91 29.11
CA THR A 1 -0.23 -6.92 28.92
C THR A 1 -0.58 -6.45 27.51
N THR A 2 -0.05 -5.32 27.02
CA THR A 2 -0.30 -4.78 25.70
C THR A 2 0.15 -5.73 24.57
N ARG A 3 1.33 -6.35 24.69
CA ARG A 3 1.81 -7.33 23.71
C ARG A 3 0.92 -8.57 23.61
N ARG A 4 0.40 -9.10 24.74
CA ARG A 4 -0.53 -10.23 24.70
C ARG A 4 -1.82 -9.86 23.99
N LEU A 5 -2.31 -8.64 24.16
CA LEU A 5 -3.47 -8.12 23.46
C LEU A 5 -3.22 -7.97 21.97
N ILE A 6 -2.11 -7.32 21.59
CA ILE A 6 -1.68 -7.18 20.20
C ILE A 6 -1.44 -8.56 19.56
N GLN A 7 -0.77 -9.47 20.28
CA GLN A 7 -0.52 -10.83 19.80
C GLN A 7 -1.80 -11.66 19.69
N SER A 8 -2.78 -11.45 20.58
CA SER A 8 -4.10 -12.08 20.49
C SER A 8 -4.89 -11.53 19.30
N ILE A 9 -4.89 -10.23 19.10
CA ILE A 9 -5.52 -9.58 17.94
C ILE A 9 -4.88 -10.10 16.65
N PHE A 10 -3.54 -10.08 16.54
CA PHE A 10 -2.84 -10.59 15.36
C PHE A 10 -3.07 -12.08 15.13
N ASN A 11 -3.12 -12.90 16.17
CA ASN A 11 -3.40 -14.32 16.03
C ASN A 11 -4.78 -14.60 15.41
N HIS A 12 -5.80 -13.82 15.76
CA HIS A 12 -7.13 -13.92 15.17
C HIS A 12 -7.23 -13.34 13.77
N LEU A 13 -6.41 -12.32 13.46
CA LEU A 13 -6.41 -11.62 12.18
C LEU A 13 -5.61 -12.36 11.12
N ILE A 14 -4.50 -13.02 11.48
CA ILE A 14 -3.61 -13.74 10.56
C ILE A 14 -4.33 -14.85 9.79
N ASP A 15 -5.35 -15.46 10.40
CA ASP A 15 -6.05 -16.61 9.80
C ASP A 15 -7.09 -16.20 8.72
N ASN A 16 -7.42 -14.90 8.60
CA ASN A 16 -8.45 -14.43 7.65
C ASN A 16 -8.02 -13.17 6.88
N GLU A 17 -7.46 -13.36 5.68
CA GLU A 17 -7.00 -12.27 4.80
C GLU A 17 -8.12 -11.29 4.42
N SER A 18 -9.31 -11.79 4.09
CA SER A 18 -10.46 -10.96 3.71
C SER A 18 -10.94 -10.08 4.86
N PHE A 19 -10.85 -10.58 6.10
CA PHE A 19 -11.19 -9.83 7.29
C PHE A 19 -10.16 -8.72 7.57
N LEU A 20 -8.85 -9.01 7.41
CA LEU A 20 -7.77 -8.01 7.51
C LEU A 20 -7.99 -6.85 6.53
N LEU A 21 -8.28 -7.17 5.28
CA LEU A 21 -8.55 -6.16 4.24
C LEU A 21 -9.84 -5.38 4.53
N GLY A 22 -10.86 -6.03 5.08
CA GLY A 22 -12.11 -5.37 5.50
C GLY A 22 -11.90 -4.34 6.60
N LEU A 23 -11.03 -4.65 7.60
CA LEU A 23 -10.72 -3.73 8.70
C LEU A 23 -10.02 -2.44 8.25
N THR A 24 -9.23 -2.47 7.17
CA THR A 24 -8.57 -1.26 6.64
C THR A 24 -9.56 -0.24 6.07
N ASN A 25 -10.82 -0.62 5.85
CA ASN A 25 -11.87 0.29 5.39
C ASN A 25 -12.58 1.04 6.54
N ILE A 26 -12.30 0.70 7.80
CA ILE A 26 -12.89 1.39 8.96
C ILE A 26 -12.21 2.74 9.13
N LYS A 27 -12.94 3.81 8.81
CA LYS A 27 -12.48 5.21 8.92
C LYS A 27 -13.05 5.84 10.18
N ASN A 28 -12.22 5.99 11.22
CA ASN A 28 -12.53 6.85 12.35
C ASN A 28 -11.74 8.17 12.27
N HIS A 29 -12.42 9.30 12.58
CA HIS A 29 -11.96 10.64 12.22
C HIS A 29 -10.96 11.27 13.20
N ASP A 30 -10.82 10.77 14.44
CA ASP A 30 -10.19 11.53 15.53
C ASP A 30 -8.79 11.04 16.00
N GLU A 31 -8.26 9.90 15.48
CA GLU A 31 -6.94 9.39 15.87
C GLU A 31 -6.10 8.99 14.66
N TYR A 32 -5.77 9.99 13.84
CA TYR A 32 -5.19 9.76 12.52
C TYR A 32 -3.91 8.91 12.54
N THR A 33 -2.94 9.23 13.42
CA THR A 33 -1.63 8.56 13.43
C THR A 33 -1.72 7.10 13.90
N LEU A 34 -2.50 6.84 14.94
CA LEU A 34 -2.68 5.49 15.46
C LEU A 34 -3.45 4.59 14.46
N ASN A 35 -4.53 5.13 13.89
CA ASN A 35 -5.32 4.42 12.89
C ASN A 35 -4.50 4.13 11.63
N HIS A 36 -3.63 5.05 11.21
CA HIS A 36 -2.68 4.85 10.13
C HIS A 36 -1.75 3.66 10.42
N SER A 37 -1.07 3.68 11.57
CA SER A 37 -0.14 2.62 11.96
C SER A 37 -0.81 1.26 12.07
N VAL A 38 -2.04 1.19 12.61
CA VAL A 38 -2.84 -0.05 12.65
C VAL A 38 -3.14 -0.54 11.24
N ASN A 39 -3.64 0.31 10.36
CA ASN A 39 -4.02 -0.09 9.00
C ASN A 39 -2.81 -0.52 8.15
N VAL A 40 -1.69 0.19 8.24
CA VAL A 40 -0.43 -0.21 7.59
C VAL A 40 0.04 -1.57 8.11
N SER A 41 -0.05 -1.80 9.44
CA SER A 41 0.28 -3.09 10.06
C SER A 41 -0.60 -4.23 9.54
N LEU A 42 -1.92 -4.02 9.42
CA LEU A 42 -2.86 -5.01 8.89
C LEU A 42 -2.57 -5.34 7.42
N LEU A 43 -2.32 -4.33 6.59
CA LEU A 43 -1.95 -4.52 5.19
C LEU A 43 -0.61 -5.25 5.05
N ALA A 44 0.38 -4.90 5.88
CA ALA A 44 1.69 -5.53 5.87
C ALA A 44 1.60 -7.03 6.25
N ILE A 45 0.80 -7.38 7.27
CA ILE A 45 0.55 -8.78 7.65
C ILE A 45 -0.12 -9.55 6.51
N ALA A 46 -1.15 -8.99 5.88
CA ALA A 46 -1.83 -9.62 4.75
C ALA A 46 -0.87 -9.87 3.58
N LEU A 47 -0.05 -8.86 3.24
CA LEU A 47 0.96 -8.97 2.19
C LEU A 47 2.07 -9.97 2.55
N GLY A 48 2.57 -9.93 3.79
CA GLY A 48 3.57 -10.88 4.29
C GLY A 48 3.08 -12.33 4.23
N ARG A 49 1.82 -12.58 4.60
CA ARG A 49 1.17 -13.89 4.46
C ARG A 49 1.17 -14.36 3.01
N ARG A 50 0.81 -13.48 2.07
CA ARG A 50 0.80 -13.80 0.64
C ARG A 50 2.20 -14.07 0.09
N LEU A 51 3.23 -13.45 0.67
CA LEU A 51 4.64 -13.70 0.37
C LEU A 51 5.19 -14.96 1.05
N GLY A 52 4.39 -15.69 1.83
CA GLY A 52 4.76 -16.96 2.46
C GLY A 52 5.49 -16.83 3.79
N LEU A 53 5.43 -15.67 4.45
CA LEU A 53 6.03 -15.50 5.76
C LEU A 53 5.36 -16.40 6.81
N SER A 54 6.15 -16.98 7.70
CA SER A 54 5.70 -17.78 8.82
C SER A 54 4.91 -16.94 9.83
N ARG A 55 4.13 -17.61 10.70
CA ARG A 55 3.33 -16.92 11.72
C ARG A 55 4.18 -16.02 12.64
N MET A 56 5.39 -16.44 12.96
CA MET A 56 6.30 -15.65 13.80
C MET A 56 6.78 -14.40 13.08
N GLU A 57 7.19 -14.54 11.81
CA GLU A 57 7.58 -13.43 10.95
C GLU A 57 6.43 -12.43 10.72
N LEU A 58 5.18 -12.90 10.60
CA LEU A 58 4.01 -12.04 10.46
C LEU A 58 3.74 -11.21 11.72
N VAL A 59 3.95 -11.76 12.92
CA VAL A 59 3.87 -11.00 14.18
C VAL A 59 4.97 -9.95 14.24
N ASP A 60 6.20 -10.30 13.88
CA ASP A 60 7.31 -9.37 13.88
C ASP A 60 7.13 -8.26 12.82
N LEU A 61 6.65 -8.60 11.64
CA LEU A 61 6.32 -7.63 10.59
C LEU A 61 5.19 -6.68 11.04
N GLY A 62 4.13 -7.22 11.64
CA GLY A 62 3.02 -6.42 12.16
C GLY A 62 3.46 -5.41 13.22
N LEU A 63 4.31 -5.84 14.15
CA LEU A 63 4.90 -4.96 15.16
C LEU A 63 5.81 -3.91 14.52
N ALA A 64 6.65 -4.30 13.58
CA ALA A 64 7.55 -3.38 12.87
C ALA A 64 6.75 -2.33 12.09
N ALA A 65 5.71 -2.75 11.37
CA ALA A 65 4.81 -1.85 10.66
C ALA A 65 4.04 -0.91 11.60
N PHE A 66 3.62 -1.39 12.78
CA PHE A 66 2.93 -0.56 13.76
C PHE A 66 3.82 0.59 14.28
N PHE A 67 5.11 0.35 14.44
CA PHE A 67 6.06 1.32 14.99
C PHE A 67 6.87 2.09 13.92
N HIS A 68 6.59 1.90 12.62
CA HIS A 68 7.40 2.52 11.56
C HIS A 68 7.54 4.03 11.69
N ASP A 69 6.48 4.69 12.13
CA ASP A 69 6.34 6.14 12.24
C ASP A 69 6.54 6.67 13.68
N LEU A 70 7.05 5.86 14.62
CA LEU A 70 7.18 6.23 16.03
C LEU A 70 7.95 7.55 16.22
N GLY A 71 8.96 7.83 15.40
CA GLY A 71 9.77 9.04 15.48
C GLY A 71 9.01 10.34 15.23
N LYS A 72 7.81 10.29 14.62
CA LYS A 72 6.97 11.48 14.42
C LYS A 72 6.51 12.14 15.72
N ILE A 73 6.63 11.47 16.87
CA ILE A 73 6.39 12.06 18.19
C ILE A 73 7.38 13.18 18.52
N GLU A 74 8.55 13.20 17.88
CA GLU A 74 9.57 14.26 18.03
C GLU A 74 9.37 15.41 17.01
N THR A 75 8.49 15.21 16.02
CA THR A 75 8.22 16.25 15.01
C THR A 75 7.31 17.31 15.62
N PRO A 76 7.67 18.62 15.53
CA PRO A 76 6.81 19.71 15.99
C PRO A 76 5.40 19.63 15.40
N LEU A 77 4.38 19.82 16.25
CA LEU A 77 2.97 19.67 15.83
C LEU A 77 2.58 20.62 14.70
N GLU A 78 3.15 21.82 14.66
CA GLU A 78 2.95 22.80 13.60
C GLU A 78 3.47 22.32 12.24
N ILE A 79 4.51 21.48 12.21
CA ILE A 79 5.04 20.85 10.99
C ILE A 79 4.20 19.61 10.66
N LEU A 80 3.95 18.76 11.66
CA LEU A 80 3.22 17.50 11.49
C LEU A 80 1.79 17.74 10.95
N ASN A 81 1.11 18.77 11.45
CA ASN A 81 -0.27 19.11 11.12
C ASN A 81 -0.40 20.26 10.12
N LYS A 82 0.69 20.71 9.49
CA LYS A 82 0.68 21.86 8.59
C LYS A 82 -0.29 21.64 7.41
N PRO A 83 -1.25 22.53 7.19
CA PRO A 83 -2.08 22.48 6.00
C PRO A 83 -1.25 22.93 4.77
N GLY A 84 -1.05 22.04 3.80
CA GLY A 84 -0.33 22.34 2.57
C GLY A 84 1.05 21.71 2.48
N GLN A 85 1.94 22.28 1.65
CA GLN A 85 3.28 21.75 1.44
C GLN A 85 4.24 22.26 2.52
N LEU A 86 5.16 21.38 2.94
CA LEU A 86 6.27 21.74 3.83
C LEU A 86 7.31 22.57 3.05
N THR A 87 7.94 23.55 3.73
CA THR A 87 9.16 24.18 3.22
C THR A 87 10.30 23.17 3.18
N GLU A 88 11.44 23.53 2.60
CA GLU A 88 12.61 22.64 2.60
C GLU A 88 13.16 22.40 4.00
N GLU A 89 13.15 23.42 4.85
CA GLU A 89 13.58 23.33 6.25
C GLU A 89 12.65 22.42 7.06
N GLU A 90 11.35 22.61 6.94
CA GLU A 90 10.34 21.76 7.58
C GLU A 90 10.41 20.32 7.10
N ARG A 91 10.70 20.11 5.80
CA ARG A 91 10.90 18.78 5.21
C ARG A 91 12.10 18.09 5.84
N LYS A 92 13.24 18.79 6.00
CA LYS A 92 14.42 18.25 6.68
C LYS A 92 14.12 17.80 8.10
N ILE A 93 13.31 18.58 8.84
CA ILE A 93 12.86 18.19 10.18
C ILE A 93 11.99 16.95 10.12
N MET A 94 11.03 16.88 9.20
CA MET A 94 10.17 15.71 9.01
C MET A 94 10.99 14.47 8.64
N GLU A 95 12.02 14.60 7.81
CA GLU A 95 12.88 13.49 7.35
C GLU A 95 13.80 12.92 8.45
N LEU A 96 13.80 13.50 9.65
CA LEU A 96 14.51 12.95 10.81
C LEU A 96 13.75 11.82 11.50
N HIS A 97 12.42 11.72 11.33
CA HIS A 97 11.61 10.74 12.07
C HIS A 97 12.05 9.28 11.92
N PRO A 98 12.61 8.79 10.79
CA PRO A 98 13.11 7.42 10.71
C PRO A 98 14.24 7.15 11.69
N HIS A 99 15.21 8.09 11.77
CA HIS A 99 16.32 8.00 12.70
C HIS A 99 15.85 8.10 14.16
N GLN A 100 15.03 9.10 14.47
CA GLN A 100 14.45 9.31 15.80
C GLN A 100 13.60 8.12 16.26
N GLY A 101 12.83 7.51 15.33
CA GLY A 101 12.05 6.31 15.61
C GLY A 101 12.93 5.10 15.94
N ALA A 102 13.98 4.87 15.16
CA ALA A 102 14.95 3.81 15.43
C ALA A 102 15.65 4.00 16.78
N GLU A 103 16.12 5.22 17.10
CA GLU A 103 16.72 5.53 18.40
C GLU A 103 15.78 5.26 19.57
N LYS A 104 14.52 5.69 19.46
CA LYS A 104 13.49 5.43 20.47
C LYS A 104 13.26 3.94 20.70
N LEU A 105 13.20 3.15 19.62
CA LEU A 105 13.02 1.71 19.72
C LEU A 105 14.22 1.02 20.39
N VAL A 106 15.43 1.50 20.16
CA VAL A 106 16.65 1.02 20.85
C VAL A 106 16.61 1.38 22.34
N GLN A 107 16.15 2.59 22.69
CA GLN A 107 16.09 3.08 24.08
C GLN A 107 15.00 2.41 24.91
N LEU A 108 13.96 1.87 24.29
CA LEU A 108 12.87 1.15 24.95
C LEU A 108 13.36 -0.19 25.52
N LYS A 109 14.30 -0.15 26.48
CA LYS A 109 14.88 -1.33 27.15
C LYS A 109 13.85 -2.27 27.77
N GLU A 110 12.68 -1.78 28.11
CA GLU A 110 11.57 -2.56 28.67
C GLU A 110 10.95 -3.51 27.64
N PHE A 111 11.09 -3.18 26.36
CA PHE A 111 10.69 -4.05 25.25
C PHE A 111 11.80 -5.07 24.90
N LYS A 112 12.28 -5.84 25.89
CA LYS A 112 13.22 -6.95 25.67
C LYS A 112 12.80 -7.97 24.59
N ARG A 113 11.65 -7.77 23.95
CA ARG A 113 11.02 -8.64 22.97
C ARG A 113 10.60 -7.92 21.70
N LEU A 114 11.00 -6.66 21.49
CA LEU A 114 10.77 -5.99 20.22
C LEU A 114 11.70 -6.62 19.17
N PRO A 115 11.19 -7.04 18.00
CA PRO A 115 12.05 -7.61 16.98
C PRO A 115 13.00 -6.54 16.43
N ILE A 116 14.25 -6.91 16.14
CA ILE A 116 15.22 -6.03 15.50
C ILE A 116 14.69 -5.43 14.20
N SER A 117 13.86 -6.18 13.49
CA SER A 117 13.16 -5.71 12.28
C SER A 117 12.34 -4.44 12.50
N ALA A 118 11.83 -4.18 13.72
CA ALA A 118 11.13 -2.93 14.01
C ALA A 118 12.06 -1.71 13.91
N ILE A 119 13.33 -1.86 14.34
CA ILE A 119 14.34 -0.81 14.22
C ILE A 119 14.70 -0.58 12.74
N HIS A 120 14.90 -1.68 11.97
CA HIS A 120 15.14 -1.59 10.53
C HIS A 120 14.00 -0.89 9.82
N VAL A 121 12.76 -1.31 10.05
CA VAL A 121 11.59 -0.71 9.40
C VAL A 121 11.45 0.77 9.76
N ALA A 122 11.61 1.15 11.03
CA ALA A 122 11.56 2.55 11.44
C ALA A 122 12.60 3.40 10.68
N MET A 123 13.82 2.86 10.52
CA MET A 123 14.91 3.55 9.84
C MET A 123 14.74 3.58 8.30
N GLU A 124 14.24 2.52 7.68
CA GLU A 124 14.40 2.25 6.25
C GLU A 124 13.12 2.45 5.42
N HIS A 125 11.93 2.57 6.02
CA HIS A 125 10.65 2.53 5.28
C HIS A 125 10.47 3.64 4.23
N HIS A 126 11.29 4.68 4.24
CA HIS A 126 11.34 5.71 3.21
C HIS A 126 12.47 5.53 2.19
N ILE A 127 13.35 4.54 2.36
CA ILE A 127 14.37 4.21 1.35
C ILE A 127 13.67 3.53 0.18
N LYS A 128 14.01 3.94 -1.04
CA LYS A 128 13.43 3.40 -2.27
C LYS A 128 14.17 2.15 -2.74
N GLU A 129 13.59 1.44 -3.70
CA GLU A 129 14.23 0.24 -4.27
C GLU A 129 15.56 0.57 -4.98
N ASP A 130 15.67 1.76 -5.59
CA ASP A 130 16.89 2.28 -6.18
C ASP A 130 17.89 2.86 -5.18
N LEU A 131 17.60 2.72 -3.87
CA LEU A 131 18.36 3.24 -2.73
C LEU A 131 18.36 4.76 -2.61
N SER A 132 17.54 5.47 -3.37
CA SER A 132 17.25 6.88 -3.12
C SER A 132 16.20 7.04 -2.00
N GLY A 133 15.78 8.26 -1.70
CA GLY A 133 14.88 8.52 -0.56
C GLY A 133 15.67 8.91 0.69
N TYR A 134 15.13 8.69 1.87
CA TYR A 134 15.75 9.05 3.13
C TYR A 134 15.53 7.99 4.23
N PRO A 135 16.44 7.91 5.23
CA PRO A 135 17.71 8.61 5.34
C PRO A 135 18.73 8.11 4.33
N HIS A 136 19.68 8.98 3.96
CA HIS A 136 20.78 8.58 3.09
C HIS A 136 21.88 7.88 3.87
N PHE A 137 22.26 6.69 3.44
CA PHE A 137 23.41 5.96 4.00
C PHE A 137 24.66 6.18 3.15
N LYS A 138 25.79 6.33 3.82
CA LYS A 138 27.11 6.45 3.13
C LYS A 138 27.55 5.15 2.46
N ILE A 139 27.06 4.02 2.94
CA ILE A 139 27.38 2.68 2.42
C ILE A 139 26.11 2.11 1.83
N LYS A 140 26.18 1.61 0.59
CA LYS A 140 25.09 0.86 -0.04
C LYS A 140 24.83 -0.41 0.77
N GLN A 141 23.67 -0.52 1.35
CA GLN A 141 23.20 -1.74 2.00
C GLN A 141 21.87 -2.17 1.39
N ASP A 142 21.60 -3.44 1.46
CA ASP A 142 20.31 -3.97 1.03
C ASP A 142 19.21 -3.57 2.03
N VAL A 143 18.07 -3.13 1.52
CA VAL A 143 16.92 -2.75 2.34
C VAL A 143 16.25 -4.01 2.88
N ASN A 144 15.91 -4.01 4.17
CA ASN A 144 15.26 -5.16 4.80
C ASN A 144 13.92 -5.49 4.11
N LEU A 145 13.59 -6.79 4.00
CA LEU A 145 12.34 -7.25 3.38
C LEU A 145 11.10 -6.61 4.03
N TYR A 146 11.08 -6.49 5.36
CA TYR A 146 9.94 -5.89 6.06
C TYR A 146 9.80 -4.40 5.76
N SER A 147 10.93 -3.69 5.61
CA SER A 147 10.94 -2.27 5.22
C SER A 147 10.33 -2.08 3.82
N ARG A 148 10.67 -2.95 2.87
CA ARG A 148 10.07 -2.96 1.52
C ARG A 148 8.56 -3.26 1.54
N ILE A 149 8.12 -4.21 2.38
CA ILE A 149 6.69 -4.54 2.56
C ILE A 149 5.94 -3.35 3.15
N VAL A 150 6.46 -2.78 4.23
CA VAL A 150 5.82 -1.65 4.92
C VAL A 150 5.74 -0.43 4.01
N LYS A 151 6.79 -0.13 3.24
CA LYS A 151 6.81 0.96 2.26
C LYS A 151 5.66 0.89 1.25
N VAL A 152 5.41 -0.30 0.69
CA VAL A 152 4.29 -0.51 -0.26
C VAL A 152 2.94 -0.24 0.43
N CYS A 153 2.75 -0.75 1.65
CA CYS A 153 1.51 -0.61 2.41
C CYS A 153 1.28 0.82 2.87
N ASP A 154 2.32 1.48 3.38
CA ASP A 154 2.28 2.87 3.83
C ASP A 154 1.95 3.81 2.67
N PHE A 155 2.67 3.71 1.55
CA PHE A 155 2.43 4.54 0.37
C PHE A 155 0.99 4.40 -0.13
N PHE A 156 0.51 3.16 -0.28
CA PHE A 156 -0.87 2.91 -0.70
C PHE A 156 -1.88 3.55 0.24
N PHE A 157 -1.74 3.31 1.54
CA PHE A 157 -2.65 3.88 2.55
C PHE A 157 -2.59 5.40 2.54
N LEU A 158 -1.39 5.96 2.41
CA LEU A 158 -1.13 7.39 2.33
C LEU A 158 -1.92 8.07 1.20
N ILE A 159 -1.93 7.50 0.00
CA ILE A 159 -2.56 8.13 -1.17
C ILE A 159 -4.05 7.84 -1.31
N THR A 160 -4.55 6.77 -0.68
CA THR A 160 -5.97 6.37 -0.72
C THR A 160 -6.79 6.90 0.45
N THR A 161 -6.16 7.52 1.46
CA THR A 161 -6.83 8.07 2.64
C THR A 161 -6.92 9.59 2.56
N LYS A 162 -8.08 10.14 2.96
CA LYS A 162 -8.30 11.59 3.02
C LYS A 162 -7.42 12.21 4.10
N ARG A 163 -6.66 13.25 3.73
CA ARG A 163 -5.84 14.06 4.65
C ARG A 163 -6.23 15.53 4.55
N VAL A 164 -6.08 16.25 5.66
CA VAL A 164 -6.45 17.69 5.75
C VAL A 164 -5.72 18.53 4.70
N TYR A 165 -4.49 18.16 4.35
CA TYR A 165 -3.63 18.89 3.41
C TYR A 165 -3.62 18.32 1.98
N ARG A 166 -4.38 17.25 1.69
CA ARG A 166 -4.42 16.64 0.35
C ARG A 166 -5.76 16.91 -0.34
N LYS A 167 -5.73 17.62 -1.46
CA LYS A 167 -6.93 17.95 -2.24
C LYS A 167 -7.53 16.76 -3.01
N LYS A 168 -6.69 15.78 -3.42
CA LYS A 168 -7.12 14.59 -4.18
C LYS A 168 -6.85 13.32 -3.38
N VAL A 169 -7.90 12.51 -3.20
CA VAL A 169 -7.82 11.13 -2.72
C VAL A 169 -7.88 10.23 -3.94
N PHE A 170 -6.90 9.36 -4.10
CA PHE A 170 -6.87 8.40 -5.20
C PHE A 170 -7.84 7.25 -4.90
N THR A 171 -8.54 6.80 -5.93
CA THR A 171 -9.25 5.51 -5.88
C THR A 171 -8.22 4.38 -5.76
N ARG A 172 -8.67 3.19 -5.36
CA ARG A 172 -7.78 2.02 -5.29
C ARG A 172 -7.08 1.74 -6.63
N ALA A 173 -7.82 1.77 -7.74
CA ALA A 173 -7.28 1.52 -9.07
C ALA A 173 -6.25 2.59 -9.49
N GLU A 174 -6.55 3.88 -9.28
CA GLU A 174 -5.59 4.96 -9.55
C GLU A 174 -4.31 4.82 -8.71
N ALA A 175 -4.45 4.46 -7.43
CA ALA A 175 -3.31 4.27 -6.54
C ALA A 175 -2.41 3.13 -7.01
N LEU A 176 -3.00 1.98 -7.35
CA LEU A 176 -2.24 0.83 -7.87
C LEU A 176 -1.59 1.13 -9.23
N SER A 177 -2.26 1.89 -10.10
CA SER A 177 -1.68 2.36 -11.37
C SER A 177 -0.44 3.22 -11.14
N LEU A 178 -0.56 4.22 -10.27
CA LEU A 178 0.55 5.10 -9.90
C LEU A 178 1.73 4.34 -9.29
N MET A 179 1.46 3.33 -8.45
CA MET A 179 2.51 2.50 -7.86
C MET A 179 3.21 1.62 -8.90
N LEU A 180 2.48 1.09 -9.88
CA LEU A 180 3.07 0.29 -10.97
C LEU A 180 3.98 1.10 -11.88
N GLU A 181 3.71 2.40 -12.08
CA GLU A 181 4.59 3.30 -12.83
C GLU A 181 5.95 3.52 -12.15
N GLN A 182 6.04 3.29 -10.84
CA GLN A 182 7.23 3.50 -10.02
C GLN A 182 7.95 2.19 -9.65
N ILE A 183 7.64 1.11 -10.37
CA ILE A 183 8.24 -0.20 -10.13
C ILE A 183 9.73 -0.19 -10.46
N GLY A 184 10.54 -0.81 -9.61
CA GLY A 184 12.01 -0.87 -9.78
C GLY A 184 12.75 0.39 -9.33
N THR A 185 12.04 1.51 -9.17
CA THR A 185 12.60 2.75 -8.60
C THR A 185 12.13 2.95 -7.16
N GLU A 186 10.83 3.10 -6.94
CA GLU A 186 10.24 3.28 -5.62
C GLU A 186 9.98 1.92 -4.94
N PHE A 187 9.48 0.93 -5.69
CA PHE A 187 8.96 -0.32 -5.15
C PHE A 187 9.63 -1.56 -5.74
N ASN A 188 9.86 -2.56 -4.87
CA ASN A 188 10.32 -3.87 -5.30
C ASN A 188 9.27 -4.56 -6.20
N PRO A 189 9.68 -5.07 -7.39
CA PRO A 189 8.76 -5.65 -8.36
C PRO A 189 7.96 -6.86 -7.83
N VAL A 190 8.60 -7.72 -7.05
CA VAL A 190 7.97 -8.95 -6.52
C VAL A 190 6.94 -8.59 -5.45
N ILE A 191 7.30 -7.70 -4.53
CA ILE A 191 6.44 -7.28 -3.43
C ILE A 191 5.25 -6.50 -3.97
N LEU A 192 5.48 -5.56 -4.91
CA LEU A 192 4.38 -4.78 -5.49
C LEU A 192 3.44 -5.67 -6.30
N LYS A 193 3.96 -6.65 -7.06
CA LYS A 193 3.12 -7.63 -7.77
C LYS A 193 2.20 -8.38 -6.80
N ALA A 194 2.75 -8.91 -5.71
CA ALA A 194 1.98 -9.61 -4.69
C ALA A 194 0.92 -8.70 -4.06
N PHE A 195 1.26 -7.43 -3.80
CA PHE A 195 0.34 -6.43 -3.27
C PHE A 195 -0.83 -6.13 -4.21
N VAL A 196 -0.56 -5.88 -5.50
CA VAL A 196 -1.61 -5.60 -6.50
C VAL A 196 -2.55 -6.81 -6.65
N GLN A 197 -2.00 -8.02 -6.65
CA GLN A 197 -2.80 -9.25 -6.70
C GLN A 197 -3.63 -9.45 -5.43
N MET A 198 -3.11 -9.12 -4.25
CA MET A 198 -3.81 -9.18 -2.97
C MET A 198 -4.96 -8.17 -2.91
N MET A 199 -4.71 -6.94 -3.34
CA MET A 199 -5.72 -5.88 -3.32
C MET A 199 -6.86 -6.12 -4.30
N GLY A 200 -6.66 -7.00 -5.29
CA GLY A 200 -7.71 -7.41 -6.23
C GLY A 200 -8.31 -6.21 -6.95
N ALA A 201 -7.52 -5.51 -7.75
CA ALA A 201 -7.99 -4.32 -8.47
C ALA A 201 -9.25 -4.60 -9.30
N PHE A 202 -9.31 -5.83 -9.85
CA PHE A 202 -10.46 -6.31 -10.64
C PHE A 202 -10.70 -7.79 -10.34
N PRO A 203 -11.39 -8.15 -9.23
CA PRO A 203 -11.77 -9.53 -8.95
C PRO A 203 -12.63 -10.10 -10.09
N ILE A 204 -12.47 -11.39 -10.39
CA ILE A 204 -13.35 -12.09 -11.33
C ILE A 204 -14.79 -11.97 -10.81
N GLY A 205 -15.73 -11.63 -11.72
CA GLY A 205 -17.12 -11.37 -11.39
C GLY A 205 -17.44 -9.92 -11.03
N SER A 206 -16.44 -9.03 -10.88
CA SER A 206 -16.71 -7.60 -10.70
C SER A 206 -17.16 -6.94 -12.00
N VAL A 207 -17.97 -5.90 -11.86
CA VAL A 207 -18.47 -5.09 -12.98
C VAL A 207 -17.62 -3.84 -13.10
N VAL A 208 -17.17 -3.53 -14.32
CA VAL A 208 -16.34 -2.35 -14.62
C VAL A 208 -16.98 -1.49 -15.70
N LEU A 209 -16.89 -0.17 -15.52
CA LEU A 209 -17.23 0.80 -16.56
C LEU A 209 -15.95 1.11 -17.35
N LEU A 210 -16.03 1.02 -18.67
CA LEU A 210 -14.92 1.35 -19.56
C LEU A 210 -14.96 2.82 -19.99
N ASN A 211 -13.83 3.34 -20.44
CA ASN A 211 -13.71 4.69 -20.98
C ASN A 211 -14.55 4.91 -22.27
N THR A 212 -15.00 3.85 -22.90
CA THR A 212 -15.93 3.85 -24.06
C THR A 212 -17.40 3.97 -23.66
N GLY A 213 -17.70 3.98 -22.34
CA GLY A 213 -19.07 3.93 -21.82
C GLY A 213 -19.67 2.51 -21.75
N GLU A 214 -18.98 1.51 -22.30
CA GLU A 214 -19.39 0.11 -22.20
C GLU A 214 -19.24 -0.41 -20.76
N VAL A 215 -20.09 -1.36 -20.38
CA VAL A 215 -19.99 -2.06 -19.08
C VAL A 215 -19.51 -3.49 -19.32
N GLY A 216 -18.47 -3.87 -18.60
CA GLY A 216 -17.85 -5.19 -18.70
C GLY A 216 -17.93 -5.97 -17.39
N LEU A 217 -18.08 -7.29 -17.48
CA LEU A 217 -17.93 -8.23 -16.40
C LEU A 217 -16.52 -8.84 -16.46
N VAL A 218 -15.75 -8.74 -15.39
CA VAL A 218 -14.39 -9.32 -15.33
C VAL A 218 -14.48 -10.84 -15.38
N THR A 219 -13.87 -11.45 -16.40
CA THR A 219 -13.86 -12.90 -16.62
C THR A 219 -12.51 -13.55 -16.31
N ALA A 220 -11.42 -12.81 -16.46
CA ALA A 220 -10.07 -13.29 -16.13
C ALA A 220 -9.14 -12.12 -15.73
N VAL A 221 -8.16 -12.39 -14.89
CA VAL A 221 -7.14 -11.42 -14.46
C VAL A 221 -5.84 -11.73 -15.17
N ASN A 222 -5.14 -10.68 -15.59
CA ASN A 222 -3.84 -10.82 -16.23
C ASN A 222 -2.75 -11.12 -15.17
N GLN A 223 -1.81 -12.01 -15.49
CA GLN A 223 -0.73 -12.39 -14.56
C GLN A 223 0.57 -11.61 -14.80
N GLU A 224 0.71 -10.97 -15.95
CA GLU A 224 1.87 -10.14 -16.25
C GLU A 224 1.82 -8.84 -15.46
N LEU A 225 2.95 -8.46 -14.87
CA LEU A 225 3.08 -7.31 -13.98
C LEU A 225 2.53 -6.01 -14.60
N LYS A 226 2.91 -5.73 -15.85
CA LYS A 226 2.47 -4.53 -16.60
C LYS A 226 0.99 -4.53 -16.94
N PHE A 227 0.32 -5.68 -16.85
CA PHE A 227 -1.08 -5.86 -17.21
C PHE A 227 -1.99 -6.26 -16.04
N LEU A 228 -1.50 -6.23 -14.80
CA LEU A 228 -2.28 -6.59 -13.62
C LEU A 228 -3.58 -5.76 -13.46
N LEU A 229 -3.59 -4.55 -13.98
CA LEU A 229 -4.76 -3.65 -13.99
C LEU A 229 -5.55 -3.70 -15.30
N ARG A 230 -5.29 -4.69 -16.16
CA ARG A 230 -5.95 -4.86 -17.47
C ARG A 230 -6.53 -6.25 -17.60
N PRO A 231 -7.69 -6.50 -16.95
CA PRO A 231 -8.36 -7.81 -17.00
C PRO A 231 -8.97 -8.09 -18.39
N LYS A 232 -9.38 -9.33 -18.59
CA LYS A 232 -10.34 -9.68 -19.65
C LYS A 232 -11.74 -9.46 -19.14
N VAL A 233 -12.56 -8.81 -19.97
CA VAL A 233 -13.93 -8.47 -19.59
C VAL A 233 -14.91 -8.90 -20.68
N LYS A 234 -16.05 -9.47 -20.30
CA LYS A 234 -17.18 -9.72 -21.19
C LYS A 234 -18.05 -8.47 -21.20
N ILE A 235 -18.31 -7.89 -22.36
CA ILE A 235 -19.22 -6.74 -22.48
C ILE A 235 -20.64 -7.20 -22.19
N ILE A 236 -21.29 -6.55 -21.22
CA ILE A 236 -22.66 -6.84 -20.77
C ILE A 236 -23.63 -5.68 -21.00
N ALA A 237 -23.10 -4.48 -21.30
CA ALA A 237 -23.90 -3.36 -21.80
C ALA A 237 -23.06 -2.52 -22.78
N ASP A 238 -23.72 -1.97 -23.80
CA ASP A 238 -23.10 -1.05 -24.76
C ASP A 238 -22.92 0.36 -24.17
N GLY A 239 -22.29 1.27 -24.92
CA GLY A 239 -22.06 2.65 -24.50
C GLY A 239 -23.34 3.49 -24.34
N ALA A 240 -24.49 2.99 -24.81
CA ALA A 240 -25.81 3.60 -24.59
C ALA A 240 -26.55 3.03 -23.36
N GLY A 241 -25.97 2.02 -22.70
CA GLY A 241 -26.54 1.36 -21.53
C GLY A 241 -27.48 0.19 -21.83
N ASN A 242 -27.62 -0.22 -23.08
CA ASN A 242 -28.46 -1.37 -23.45
C ASN A 242 -27.72 -2.67 -23.09
N LYS A 243 -28.42 -3.63 -22.50
CA LYS A 243 -27.90 -4.96 -22.24
C LYS A 243 -27.52 -5.66 -23.53
N VAL A 244 -26.30 -6.20 -23.59
CA VAL A 244 -25.80 -6.99 -24.72
C VAL A 244 -25.12 -8.27 -24.22
N ASP A 245 -25.16 -9.30 -25.02
CA ASP A 245 -24.31 -10.48 -24.84
C ASP A 245 -23.07 -10.32 -25.73
N GLY A 246 -22.21 -9.39 -25.31
CA GLY A 246 -21.05 -8.97 -26.08
C GLY A 246 -19.89 -9.95 -25.99
N GLU A 247 -18.82 -9.62 -26.72
CA GLU A 247 -17.59 -10.41 -26.77
C GLU A 247 -16.77 -10.28 -25.50
N ILE A 248 -15.87 -11.24 -25.27
CA ILE A 248 -14.81 -11.13 -24.28
C ILE A 248 -13.66 -10.36 -24.91
N ILE A 249 -13.34 -9.21 -24.35
CA ILE A 249 -12.25 -8.35 -24.81
C ILE A 249 -11.10 -8.37 -23.79
N ASP A 250 -9.88 -8.28 -24.31
CA ASP A 250 -8.68 -8.13 -23.50
C ASP A 250 -8.32 -6.65 -23.40
N LEU A 251 -8.31 -6.10 -22.18
CA LEU A 251 -7.98 -4.67 -21.97
C LEU A 251 -6.48 -4.36 -22.21
N THR A 252 -5.69 -5.36 -22.59
CA THR A 252 -4.29 -5.16 -23.03
C THR A 252 -4.20 -4.79 -24.51
N GLU A 253 -5.29 -4.88 -25.28
CA GLU A 253 -5.28 -4.55 -26.69
C GLU A 253 -4.93 -3.08 -26.96
N ILE A 254 -3.97 -2.88 -27.87
CA ILE A 254 -3.49 -1.56 -28.29
C ILE A 254 -4.11 -1.23 -29.65
N ASP A 255 -4.52 0.02 -29.80
CA ASP A 255 -4.92 0.57 -31.06
C ASP A 255 -3.67 0.76 -31.95
N PRO A 256 -3.65 0.16 -33.16
CA PRO A 256 -2.48 0.20 -34.03
C PRO A 256 -2.15 1.62 -34.56
N GLU A 257 -3.14 2.52 -34.64
CA GLU A 257 -2.97 3.85 -35.19
C GLU A 257 -2.36 4.83 -34.19
N ASN A 258 -2.90 4.84 -32.97
CA ASN A 258 -2.47 5.82 -31.93
C ASN A 258 -1.57 5.21 -30.85
N LYS A 259 -1.29 3.91 -30.89
CA LYS A 259 -0.48 3.14 -29.90
C LYS A 259 -0.97 3.25 -28.46
N LYS A 260 -2.24 3.59 -28.25
CA LYS A 260 -2.89 3.62 -26.95
C LYS A 260 -3.73 2.37 -26.76
N TYR A 261 -4.06 2.05 -25.51
CA TYR A 261 -5.00 0.97 -25.24
C TYR A 261 -6.38 1.32 -25.77
N LYS A 262 -6.99 0.40 -26.51
CA LYS A 262 -8.33 0.58 -27.09
C LYS A 262 -9.38 0.87 -26.02
N ARG A 263 -9.29 0.16 -24.89
CA ARG A 263 -10.20 0.31 -23.76
C ARG A 263 -9.43 0.36 -22.43
N THR A 264 -9.97 1.09 -21.48
CA THR A 264 -9.41 1.20 -20.13
C THR A 264 -10.57 1.17 -19.12
N SER A 265 -10.43 0.45 -18.01
CA SER A 265 -11.41 0.49 -16.93
C SER A 265 -11.37 1.84 -16.23
N PHE A 266 -12.55 2.42 -16.04
CA PHE A 266 -12.70 3.76 -15.45
C PHE A 266 -13.23 3.70 -14.01
N LYS A 267 -14.12 2.74 -13.72
CA LYS A 267 -14.75 2.56 -12.41
C LYS A 267 -15.11 1.10 -12.17
N THR A 268 -14.96 0.62 -10.96
CA THR A 268 -15.46 -0.68 -10.49
C THR A 268 -16.70 -0.48 -9.64
N PHE A 269 -17.71 -1.31 -9.81
CA PHE A 269 -18.95 -1.31 -9.04
C PHE A 269 -19.01 -2.52 -8.11
#